data_995fb032508968d89ed6981c0e9ff92b
#
_entry.id   995fb032508968d89ed6981c0e9ff92b
#
_cell.length_a   1.000
_cell.length_b   1.000
_cell.length_c   1.000
_cell.angle_alpha   90.00
_cell.angle_beta   90.00
_cell.angle_gamma   90.00
#
_symmetry.space_group_name_H-M   'P 1'
#
loop_
_entity.id
_entity.type
_entity.pdbx_description
1 polymer ?
#
loop_
_entity_poly.entity_id
_entity_poly.type
_entity_poly.pdbx_seq_one_letter_code
_entity_poly.pdbx_strand_id
1 'polypeptide(L)'
;MSRAQEANIAQQPFDFDYLTEMMRNRATKPDRIPPEPGGFFQELDYDGYQHIRFLPTNAHWAGSKSIDYRLHPFHLGWLFKAPVQLYELQDGMAQPLTFSTDDFEYHGDVKDSVPEHYDMPGVAGFKLNYPLNRPDLHDEVISFVGSSYFRALGQGNAYGISARGLAVDTGLSKAEEFPRFSAFWVSRPADQSRSITVYAALDSASLTGAYRMVITPGVETVIDVTARLFFRNEVQQLGIAPLTSMFLYSDINRAGYDDFRPQVHDSDGLRIVRDDGDVLWRPLNNPQRLASSYFTLTQPQSFGLVQRDRDFDSYQDAEADYERRPSVEVEPQGDWGRGTVRLVEIPSEREINDNIVAYWVPETPVAAGEAREFSYRLRWGDLPVARTEERAVVVATRGGVGGASGLIEAPDSRKFVIDFQGGMLDRVGADDEEIEPVVTISGGQLDVVTLSKVAEAGVWRLVLDVASEPGSVVELSAHIAGYGRKLSEVWLFQWVKP
;
A
#
# COMPACT_ATOMS: atom_id res chain seq x y z
N MET A 1 33.33 34.37 -0.13
CA MET A 1 33.25 34.75 -1.55
C MET A 1 31.83 34.59 -2.03
N SER A 2 31.36 35.50 -2.82
CA SER A 2 29.97 35.81 -3.19
C SER A 2 29.24 34.61 -3.82
N ARG A 3 27.95 34.43 -3.48
CA ARG A 3 26.88 33.63 -4.11
C ARG A 3 26.62 33.96 -5.61
N ALA A 4 27.61 34.34 -6.35
CA ALA A 4 27.52 34.87 -7.71
C ALA A 4 28.21 33.97 -8.75
N GLN A 5 28.19 32.66 -8.54
CA GLN A 5 28.39 31.69 -9.62
C GLN A 5 27.30 30.63 -9.52
N GLU A 6 26.03 31.07 -9.53
CA GLU A 6 24.94 30.21 -9.99
C GLU A 6 25.29 29.86 -11.44
N ALA A 7 25.86 28.67 -11.62
CA ALA A 7 25.96 28.05 -12.92
C ALA A 7 24.58 28.18 -13.55
N ASN A 8 24.54 28.65 -14.78
CA ASN A 8 23.34 28.77 -15.60
C ASN A 8 22.81 27.37 -15.86
N ILE A 9 22.14 26.81 -14.84
CA ILE A 9 21.50 25.48 -14.89
C ILE A 9 20.37 25.67 -15.90
N ALA A 10 20.54 25.12 -17.09
CA ALA A 10 19.65 25.33 -18.21
C ALA A 10 18.24 24.87 -17.84
N GLN A 11 17.35 25.85 -17.65
CA GLN A 11 15.91 25.57 -17.57
C GLN A 11 15.48 24.94 -18.90
N GLN A 12 14.64 23.89 -18.82
CA GLN A 12 14.13 23.24 -20.01
C GLN A 12 12.61 23.17 -19.98
N PRO A 13 11.94 23.37 -21.11
CA PRO A 13 10.49 23.19 -21.19
C PRO A 13 10.10 21.80 -20.74
N PHE A 14 9.03 21.70 -19.96
CA PHE A 14 8.54 20.44 -19.43
C PHE A 14 7.02 20.46 -19.26
N ASP A 15 6.41 19.40 -19.72
CA ASP A 15 5.03 19.01 -19.42
C ASP A 15 4.91 17.48 -19.38
N PHE A 16 3.71 16.96 -19.15
CA PHE A 16 3.50 15.52 -19.08
C PHE A 16 3.68 14.82 -20.43
N ASP A 17 3.39 15.49 -21.54
CA ASP A 17 3.60 14.93 -22.88
C ASP A 17 5.09 14.86 -23.22
N TYR A 18 5.86 15.88 -22.83
CA TYR A 18 7.34 15.82 -22.92
C TYR A 18 7.89 14.62 -22.15
N LEU A 19 7.47 14.41 -20.88
CA LEU A 19 7.88 13.24 -20.09
C LEU A 19 7.46 11.94 -20.76
N THR A 20 6.24 11.88 -21.32
CA THR A 20 5.73 10.73 -22.05
C THR A 20 6.63 10.34 -23.22
N GLU A 21 6.98 11.30 -24.06
CA GLU A 21 7.84 11.06 -25.20
C GLU A 21 9.29 10.71 -24.79
N MET A 22 9.78 11.34 -23.73
CA MET A 22 11.08 10.99 -23.15
C MET A 22 11.11 9.53 -22.71
N MET A 23 10.07 9.05 -22.00
CA MET A 23 10.00 7.68 -21.51
C MET A 23 9.72 6.68 -22.64
N ARG A 24 8.92 7.04 -23.64
CA ARG A 24 8.75 6.24 -24.88
C ARG A 24 10.09 6.04 -25.60
N ASN A 25 10.86 7.11 -25.77
CA ASN A 25 12.18 7.04 -26.39
C ASN A 25 13.18 6.25 -25.53
N ARG A 26 13.09 6.34 -24.20
CA ARG A 26 13.93 5.60 -23.28
C ARG A 26 13.63 4.08 -23.35
N ALA A 27 12.38 3.68 -23.59
CA ALA A 27 11.99 2.30 -23.77
C ALA A 27 12.65 1.61 -24.99
N THR A 28 13.13 2.38 -25.99
CA THR A 28 13.88 1.82 -27.14
C THR A 28 15.33 1.48 -26.80
N LYS A 29 15.81 1.79 -25.60
CA LYS A 29 17.20 1.60 -25.15
C LYS A 29 17.21 0.68 -23.91
N PRO A 30 18.30 -0.07 -23.68
CA PRO A 30 18.47 -0.83 -22.45
C PRO A 30 18.35 0.05 -21.21
N ASP A 31 17.91 -0.53 -20.11
CA ASP A 31 17.92 0.13 -18.81
C ASP A 31 19.35 0.53 -18.41
N ARG A 32 19.47 1.67 -17.76
CA ARG A 32 20.72 2.15 -17.19
C ARG A 32 20.49 2.56 -15.75
N ILE A 33 21.05 1.78 -14.86
CA ILE A 33 21.12 2.12 -13.44
C ILE A 33 22.18 3.21 -13.27
N PRO A 34 21.87 4.39 -12.66
CA PRO A 34 22.86 5.39 -12.37
C PRO A 34 23.99 4.82 -11.50
N PRO A 35 25.24 5.24 -11.69
CA PRO A 35 26.32 4.81 -10.82
C PRO A 35 26.06 5.29 -9.37
N GLU A 36 26.31 4.41 -8.42
CA GLU A 36 26.25 4.75 -7.00
C GLU A 36 27.43 5.68 -6.65
N PRO A 37 27.24 6.69 -5.79
CA PRO A 37 28.36 7.49 -5.29
C PRO A 37 29.27 6.62 -4.44
N GLY A 38 30.58 6.79 -4.57
CA GLY A 38 31.58 6.09 -3.78
C GLY A 38 31.83 6.74 -2.42
N GLY A 39 32.84 6.20 -1.69
CA GLY A 39 33.29 6.77 -0.43
C GLY A 39 32.25 6.73 0.67
N PHE A 40 32.13 7.84 1.41
CA PHE A 40 31.20 7.99 2.55
C PHE A 40 29.79 7.43 2.30
N PHE A 41 29.20 7.73 1.15
CA PHE A 41 27.83 7.28 0.84
C PHE A 41 27.69 5.77 0.68
N GLN A 42 28.75 5.11 0.20
CA GLN A 42 28.78 3.66 0.02
C GLN A 42 29.01 2.93 1.33
N GLU A 43 29.73 3.53 2.27
CA GLU A 43 30.15 2.96 3.54
C GLU A 43 29.08 3.14 4.64
N LEU A 44 28.10 4.02 4.45
CA LEU A 44 27.00 4.23 5.40
C LEU A 44 26.20 2.94 5.61
N ASP A 45 26.17 2.48 6.86
CA ASP A 45 25.30 1.43 7.34
C ASP A 45 24.00 1.99 7.95
N TYR A 46 23.21 1.12 8.54
CA TYR A 46 21.94 1.51 9.17
C TYR A 46 22.13 2.49 10.34
N ASP A 47 23.07 2.18 11.23
CA ASP A 47 23.29 2.99 12.43
C ASP A 47 23.82 4.38 12.06
N GLY A 48 24.76 4.45 11.12
CA GLY A 48 25.26 5.72 10.58
C GLY A 48 24.17 6.53 9.90
N TYR A 49 23.30 5.87 9.13
CA TYR A 49 22.21 6.53 8.41
C TYR A 49 21.20 7.18 9.35
N GLN A 50 20.90 6.57 10.52
CA GLN A 50 20.02 7.12 11.53
C GLN A 50 20.56 8.41 12.18
N HIS A 51 21.86 8.65 12.13
CA HIS A 51 22.49 9.85 12.64
C HIS A 51 22.51 11.04 11.68
N ILE A 52 21.84 10.91 10.51
CA ILE A 52 21.75 11.96 9.49
C ILE A 52 20.35 12.56 9.50
N ARG A 53 20.25 13.88 9.62
CA ARG A 53 18.99 14.61 9.63
C ARG A 53 19.02 15.76 8.65
N PHE A 54 17.99 15.89 7.82
CA PHE A 54 17.83 17.06 6.98
C PHE A 54 17.51 18.29 7.81
N LEU A 55 18.10 19.44 7.46
CA LEU A 55 17.86 20.73 8.10
C LEU A 55 16.51 21.30 7.64
N PRO A 56 15.46 21.38 8.48
CA PRO A 56 14.14 21.87 8.04
C PRO A 56 14.16 23.32 7.55
N THR A 57 15.14 24.12 7.97
CA THR A 57 15.35 25.49 7.50
C THR A 57 15.76 25.57 6.03
N ASN A 58 16.35 24.49 5.51
CA ASN A 58 16.79 24.37 4.12
C ASN A 58 15.71 23.73 3.23
N ALA A 59 14.53 23.42 3.79
CA ALA A 59 13.43 22.86 3.02
C ALA A 59 13.07 23.75 1.85
N HIS A 60 12.87 23.16 0.69
CA HIS A 60 12.43 23.90 -0.48
C HIS A 60 11.07 24.55 -0.17
N TRP A 61 10.92 25.81 -0.53
CA TRP A 61 9.82 26.74 -0.18
C TRP A 61 9.73 27.16 1.30
N ALA A 62 10.70 26.86 2.17
CA ALA A 62 10.66 27.25 3.59
C ALA A 62 10.54 28.79 3.78
N GLY A 63 11.14 29.58 2.88
CA GLY A 63 11.04 31.05 2.90
C GLY A 63 9.73 31.62 2.34
N SER A 64 8.87 30.83 1.73
CA SER A 64 7.60 31.32 1.17
C SER A 64 6.53 31.44 2.27
N LYS A 65 5.77 32.56 2.22
CA LYS A 65 4.62 32.80 3.09
C LYS A 65 3.29 32.38 2.47
N SER A 66 3.29 32.09 1.17
CA SER A 66 2.08 31.75 0.40
C SER A 66 2.03 30.28 -0.01
N ILE A 67 3.12 29.53 0.14
CA ILE A 67 3.21 28.10 -0.14
C ILE A 67 3.25 27.34 1.18
N ASP A 68 2.27 26.47 1.41
CA ASP A 68 2.17 25.68 2.62
C ASP A 68 2.99 24.37 2.55
N TYR A 69 3.46 23.98 1.37
CA TYR A 69 4.28 22.78 1.20
C TYR A 69 5.74 23.02 1.55
N ARG A 70 6.40 21.96 2.04
CA ARG A 70 7.85 21.89 2.26
C ARG A 70 8.36 20.58 1.65
N LEU A 71 9.38 20.68 0.79
CA LEU A 71 10.03 19.49 0.24
C LEU A 71 11.34 19.25 0.99
N HIS A 72 11.49 18.04 1.51
CA HIS A 72 12.68 17.57 2.21
C HIS A 72 13.27 16.39 1.45
N PRO A 73 14.54 16.41 1.05
CA PRO A 73 15.22 15.26 0.45
C PRO A 73 15.58 14.22 1.49
N PHE A 74 15.71 12.96 1.06
CA PHE A 74 16.36 11.90 1.82
C PHE A 74 17.82 11.77 1.40
N HIS A 75 18.70 11.60 2.37
CA HIS A 75 20.13 11.44 2.14
C HIS A 75 20.43 10.12 1.42
N LEU A 76 21.44 10.12 0.52
CA LEU A 76 21.97 8.89 -0.09
C LEU A 76 22.74 8.07 0.95
N GLY A 77 22.72 6.75 0.82
CA GLY A 77 23.48 5.82 1.64
C GLY A 77 22.66 4.62 2.12
N TRP A 78 23.28 3.75 2.90
CA TRP A 78 22.71 2.49 3.39
C TRP A 78 22.09 1.65 2.26
N LEU A 79 20.77 1.48 2.21
CA LEU A 79 20.05 0.78 1.14
C LEU A 79 19.72 1.69 -0.06
N PHE A 80 19.79 3.02 0.11
CA PHE A 80 19.35 4.00 -0.87
C PHE A 80 20.54 4.70 -1.53
N LYS A 81 21.32 3.94 -2.32
CA LYS A 81 22.57 4.41 -2.93
C LYS A 81 22.40 4.96 -4.34
N ALA A 82 21.37 4.50 -5.08
CA ALA A 82 21.11 4.97 -6.42
C ALA A 82 20.49 6.39 -6.39
N PRO A 83 21.16 7.40 -7.00
CA PRO A 83 20.68 8.78 -6.94
C PRO A 83 19.43 8.99 -7.80
N VAL A 84 18.45 9.66 -7.21
CA VAL A 84 17.22 10.13 -7.85
C VAL A 84 17.37 11.63 -8.13
N GLN A 85 16.97 12.09 -9.34
CA GLN A 85 17.03 13.50 -9.72
C GLN A 85 15.74 14.21 -9.35
N LEU A 86 15.85 15.39 -8.74
CA LEU A 86 14.69 16.24 -8.43
C LEU A 86 14.73 17.54 -9.23
N TYR A 87 13.55 17.96 -9.68
CA TYR A 87 13.36 19.22 -10.39
C TYR A 87 12.17 19.98 -9.80
N GLU A 88 12.28 21.30 -9.68
CA GLU A 88 11.12 22.17 -9.53
C GLU A 88 10.55 22.49 -10.90
N LEU A 89 9.24 22.47 -11.02
CA LEU A 89 8.52 22.89 -12.22
C LEU A 89 7.77 24.19 -11.96
N GLN A 90 8.17 25.25 -12.63
CA GLN A 90 7.53 26.56 -12.57
C GLN A 90 7.30 27.10 -13.97
N ASP A 91 6.07 27.58 -14.26
CA ASP A 91 5.68 28.19 -15.54
C ASP A 91 6.04 27.34 -16.78
N GLY A 92 5.91 26.02 -16.66
CA GLY A 92 6.24 25.06 -17.72
C GLY A 92 7.74 24.85 -17.94
N MET A 93 8.58 25.34 -17.04
CA MET A 93 10.03 25.19 -17.09
C MET A 93 10.52 24.35 -15.90
N ALA A 94 11.33 23.33 -16.18
CA ALA A 94 11.96 22.49 -15.18
C ALA A 94 13.33 23.06 -14.78
N GLN A 95 13.56 23.20 -13.48
CA GLN A 95 14.82 23.61 -12.89
C GLN A 95 15.32 22.53 -11.93
N PRO A 96 16.56 22.03 -12.06
CA PRO A 96 17.12 21.06 -11.12
C PRO A 96 17.15 21.58 -9.69
N LEU A 97 16.80 20.74 -8.74
CA LEU A 97 17.03 20.94 -7.31
C LEU A 97 18.32 20.22 -6.93
N THR A 98 19.29 20.98 -6.48
CA THR A 98 20.60 20.45 -6.05
C THR A 98 20.69 20.49 -4.54
N PHE A 99 21.28 19.45 -3.97
CA PHE A 99 21.51 19.32 -2.54
C PHE A 99 22.97 18.96 -2.27
N SER A 100 23.45 19.36 -1.12
CA SER A 100 24.80 19.07 -0.65
C SER A 100 24.80 18.52 0.76
N THR A 101 25.96 18.10 1.23
CA THR A 101 26.13 17.69 2.64
C THR A 101 25.80 18.81 3.62
N ASP A 102 25.85 20.09 3.22
CA ASP A 102 25.48 21.23 4.07
C ASP A 102 23.98 21.34 4.35
N ASP A 103 23.16 20.59 3.62
CA ASP A 103 21.70 20.55 3.84
C ASP A 103 21.30 19.61 4.97
N PHE A 104 22.28 18.89 5.56
CA PHE A 104 22.03 17.90 6.59
C PHE A 104 22.86 18.14 7.85
N GLU A 105 22.34 17.70 8.98
CA GLU A 105 23.07 17.54 10.24
C GLU A 105 23.55 16.11 10.39
N TYR A 106 24.79 15.95 10.86
CA TYR A 106 25.44 14.68 11.10
C TYR A 106 25.79 14.55 12.59
N HIS A 107 25.40 13.44 13.19
CA HIS A 107 25.61 13.16 14.60
C HIS A 107 26.44 11.88 14.80
N GLY A 108 26.97 11.68 16.00
CA GLY A 108 27.77 10.49 16.31
C GLY A 108 29.01 10.37 15.41
N ASP A 109 29.41 9.14 15.12
CA ASP A 109 30.65 8.81 14.40
C ASP A 109 30.65 9.27 12.93
N VAL A 110 29.46 9.46 12.34
CA VAL A 110 29.36 9.89 10.93
C VAL A 110 29.79 11.35 10.74
N LYS A 111 29.75 12.16 11.81
CA LYS A 111 30.13 13.56 11.76
C LYS A 111 31.58 13.78 11.31
N ASP A 112 32.48 12.90 11.73
CA ASP A 112 33.89 13.02 11.46
C ASP A 112 34.29 12.44 10.08
N SER A 113 33.40 11.71 9.43
CA SER A 113 33.63 11.03 8.14
C SER A 113 32.91 11.70 6.96
N VAL A 114 31.94 12.58 7.24
CA VAL A 114 31.20 13.28 6.17
C VAL A 114 32.13 14.26 5.41
N PRO A 115 32.11 14.26 4.07
CA PRO A 115 32.87 15.25 3.30
C PRO A 115 32.25 16.66 3.44
N GLU A 116 33.11 17.65 3.65
CA GLU A 116 32.70 19.08 3.69
C GLU A 116 32.29 19.55 2.28
N HIS A 117 31.16 20.27 2.19
CA HIS A 117 30.66 20.94 0.98
C HIS A 117 30.59 20.01 -0.26
N TYR A 118 30.14 18.78 -0.09
CA TYR A 118 30.01 17.85 -1.19
C TYR A 118 28.65 18.00 -1.88
N ASP A 119 28.67 18.38 -3.17
CA ASP A 119 27.48 18.40 -4.02
C ASP A 119 27.05 16.98 -4.31
N MET A 120 25.87 16.56 -3.82
CA MET A 120 25.36 15.22 -4.04
C MET A 120 24.90 15.02 -5.49
N PRO A 121 25.16 13.86 -6.10
CA PRO A 121 24.77 13.55 -7.49
C PRO A 121 23.25 13.38 -7.66
N GLY A 122 22.49 13.51 -6.61
CA GLY A 122 21.06 13.37 -6.46
C GLY A 122 20.73 13.00 -5.01
N VAL A 123 19.53 12.54 -4.76
CA VAL A 123 19.03 12.20 -3.42
C VAL A 123 18.47 10.77 -3.42
N ALA A 124 18.25 10.17 -2.25
CA ALA A 124 17.63 8.85 -2.15
C ALA A 124 16.13 8.87 -2.48
N GLY A 125 15.53 10.02 -2.39
CA GLY A 125 14.12 10.29 -2.54
C GLY A 125 13.76 11.59 -1.83
N PHE A 126 12.48 11.83 -1.61
CA PHE A 126 12.02 13.04 -0.92
C PHE A 126 10.68 12.82 -0.24
N LYS A 127 10.34 13.76 0.63
CA LYS A 127 9.01 13.87 1.24
C LYS A 127 8.43 15.26 1.08
N LEU A 128 7.12 15.32 1.04
CA LEU A 128 6.35 16.55 1.07
C LEU A 128 5.67 16.68 2.42
N ASN A 129 5.91 17.79 3.08
CA ASN A 129 5.26 18.17 4.32
C ASN A 129 4.23 19.26 4.06
N TYR A 130 3.11 19.24 4.82
CA TYR A 130 1.99 20.17 4.71
C TYR A 130 1.32 20.31 6.09
N PRO A 131 0.65 21.43 6.41
CA PRO A 131 -0.14 21.57 7.64
C PRO A 131 -1.36 20.62 7.65
N LEU A 132 -1.11 19.31 7.89
CA LEU A 132 -2.12 18.27 7.81
C LEU A 132 -2.96 18.18 9.09
N ASN A 133 -2.31 18.06 10.24
CA ASN A 133 -2.97 17.88 11.54
C ASN A 133 -3.20 19.21 12.25
N ARG A 134 -2.25 20.15 12.12
CA ARG A 134 -2.29 21.45 12.78
C ARG A 134 -1.77 22.55 11.83
N PRO A 135 -2.36 23.75 11.85
CA PRO A 135 -1.96 24.84 10.95
C PRO A 135 -0.52 25.35 11.17
N ASP A 136 0.04 25.13 12.34
CA ASP A 136 1.36 25.60 12.76
C ASP A 136 2.48 24.54 12.60
N LEU A 137 2.12 23.32 12.16
CA LEU A 137 3.05 22.21 12.01
C LEU A 137 2.96 21.60 10.60
N HIS A 138 4.11 21.48 9.94
CA HIS A 138 4.20 20.82 8.64
C HIS A 138 4.46 19.33 8.84
N ASP A 139 3.38 18.56 8.91
CA ASP A 139 3.46 17.10 8.99
C ASP A 139 3.86 16.51 7.65
N GLU A 140 4.51 15.35 7.66
CA GLU A 140 4.74 14.58 6.46
C GLU A 140 3.41 14.06 5.90
N VAL A 141 3.17 14.31 4.60
CA VAL A 141 1.95 13.87 3.90
C VAL A 141 2.23 12.72 2.98
N ILE A 142 3.37 12.76 2.28
CA ILE A 142 3.78 11.73 1.34
C ILE A 142 5.29 11.66 1.27
N SER A 143 5.84 10.46 1.15
CA SER A 143 7.25 10.21 0.91
C SER A 143 7.45 9.23 -0.25
N PHE A 144 8.53 9.47 -1.03
CA PHE A 144 9.00 8.66 -2.14
C PHE A 144 10.42 8.24 -1.83
N VAL A 145 10.66 6.96 -1.55
CA VAL A 145 12.00 6.43 -1.27
C VAL A 145 12.08 4.94 -1.55
N GLY A 146 13.14 4.52 -2.19
CA GLY A 146 13.40 3.12 -2.52
C GLY A 146 12.58 2.62 -3.73
N SER A 147 13.25 2.18 -4.79
CA SER A 147 12.63 1.71 -6.04
C SER A 147 11.49 2.64 -6.50
N SER A 148 10.24 2.16 -6.53
CA SER A 148 9.08 2.99 -6.86
C SER A 148 8.07 3.07 -5.71
N TYR A 149 8.53 2.86 -4.47
CA TYR A 149 7.67 2.93 -3.29
C TYR A 149 7.32 4.37 -2.93
N PHE A 150 6.09 4.55 -2.47
CA PHE A 150 5.64 5.77 -1.81
C PHE A 150 4.62 5.47 -0.73
N ARG A 151 4.56 6.32 0.29
CA ARG A 151 3.63 6.23 1.41
C ARG A 151 2.97 7.58 1.61
N ALA A 152 1.68 7.60 1.90
CA ALA A 152 0.96 8.81 2.24
C ALA A 152 0.20 8.66 3.56
N LEU A 153 -0.21 9.80 4.13
CA LEU A 153 -0.94 9.88 5.39
C LEU A 153 -2.20 10.73 5.22
N GLY A 154 -3.31 10.27 5.74
CA GLY A 154 -4.45 11.10 6.08
C GLY A 154 -4.26 11.79 7.44
N GLN A 155 -5.16 12.67 7.80
CA GLN A 155 -5.14 13.36 9.09
C GLN A 155 -5.23 12.36 10.24
N GLY A 156 -4.31 12.45 11.22
CA GLY A 156 -4.27 11.60 12.40
C GLY A 156 -3.60 10.24 12.21
N ASN A 157 -3.20 9.88 10.99
CA ASN A 157 -2.59 8.59 10.71
C ASN A 157 -1.09 8.52 11.09
N ALA A 158 -0.64 7.31 11.40
CA ALA A 158 0.75 6.88 11.48
C ALA A 158 1.14 6.09 10.21
N TYR A 159 2.44 5.88 9.99
CA TYR A 159 2.90 5.11 8.81
C TYR A 159 2.53 3.63 8.88
N GLY A 160 2.10 3.08 7.75
CA GLY A 160 1.77 1.68 7.56
C GLY A 160 1.95 1.28 6.09
N ILE A 161 0.86 0.97 5.41
CA ILE A 161 0.82 0.54 4.00
C ILE A 161 1.67 1.44 3.11
N SER A 162 2.32 0.85 2.10
CA SER A 162 2.94 1.55 0.98
C SER A 162 2.27 1.19 -0.34
N ALA A 163 2.38 2.09 -1.32
CA ALA A 163 2.10 1.79 -2.72
C ALA A 163 3.41 1.75 -3.51
N ARG A 164 3.37 1.12 -4.67
CA ARG A 164 4.46 1.12 -5.64
C ARG A 164 3.98 1.73 -6.95
N GLY A 165 4.90 2.30 -7.73
CA GLY A 165 4.57 2.71 -9.09
C GLY A 165 4.02 1.54 -9.92
N LEU A 166 4.70 0.39 -9.86
CA LEU A 166 4.33 -0.80 -10.62
C LEU A 166 4.86 -2.06 -9.94
N ALA A 167 4.18 -3.20 -10.16
CA ALA A 167 4.65 -4.53 -9.82
C ALA A 167 4.91 -5.33 -11.10
N VAL A 168 6.06 -5.99 -11.20
CA VAL A 168 6.42 -6.81 -12.36
C VAL A 168 6.82 -8.19 -11.88
N ASP A 169 6.03 -9.19 -12.28
CA ASP A 169 6.25 -10.60 -11.96
C ASP A 169 6.27 -10.93 -10.46
N THR A 170 5.64 -10.07 -9.64
CA THR A 170 5.56 -10.22 -8.18
C THR A 170 4.82 -11.50 -7.79
N GLY A 171 5.42 -12.30 -6.89
CA GLY A 171 4.83 -13.54 -6.39
C GLY A 171 4.80 -14.69 -7.40
N LEU A 172 5.57 -14.61 -8.47
CA LEU A 172 5.82 -15.74 -9.39
C LEU A 172 6.99 -16.60 -8.88
N SER A 173 7.22 -17.73 -9.55
CA SER A 173 8.36 -18.63 -9.24
C SER A 173 9.71 -18.07 -9.70
N LYS A 174 9.70 -17.05 -10.55
CA LYS A 174 10.90 -16.33 -10.98
C LYS A 174 11.14 -15.08 -10.12
N ALA A 175 12.32 -14.51 -10.19
CA ALA A 175 12.66 -13.29 -9.48
C ALA A 175 11.74 -12.14 -9.90
N GLU A 176 11.26 -11.39 -8.92
CA GLU A 176 10.51 -10.16 -9.12
C GLU A 176 11.42 -9.07 -9.69
N GLU A 177 10.90 -8.25 -10.62
CA GLU A 177 11.55 -7.05 -11.09
C GLU A 177 11.00 -5.85 -10.34
N PHE A 178 11.91 -4.99 -9.85
CA PHE A 178 11.57 -3.78 -9.11
C PHE A 178 11.79 -2.53 -9.97
N PRO A 179 10.77 -2.02 -10.66
CA PRO A 179 10.84 -0.72 -11.32
C PRO A 179 11.17 0.39 -10.31
N ARG A 180 12.00 1.35 -10.72
CA ARG A 180 12.42 2.46 -9.85
C ARG A 180 12.01 3.80 -10.44
N PHE A 181 11.66 4.75 -9.59
CA PHE A 181 11.57 6.15 -9.97
C PHE A 181 12.99 6.71 -10.05
N SER A 182 13.38 7.18 -11.23
CA SER A 182 14.73 7.70 -11.51
C SER A 182 14.82 9.22 -11.45
N ALA A 183 13.70 9.91 -11.63
CA ALA A 183 13.61 11.37 -11.54
C ALA A 183 12.19 11.81 -11.22
N PHE A 184 12.08 12.97 -10.55
CA PHE A 184 10.80 13.61 -10.25
C PHE A 184 10.82 15.08 -10.63
N TRP A 185 9.68 15.58 -11.09
CA TRP A 185 9.40 17.00 -11.33
C TRP A 185 8.24 17.39 -10.44
N VAL A 186 8.52 18.27 -9.48
CA VAL A 186 7.53 18.73 -8.49
C VAL A 186 7.07 20.12 -8.91
N SER A 187 5.78 20.24 -9.26
CA SER A 187 5.23 21.53 -9.63
C SER A 187 5.24 22.47 -8.44
N ARG A 188 5.74 23.71 -8.65
CA ARG A 188 5.60 24.75 -7.64
C ARG A 188 4.12 24.97 -7.37
N PRO A 189 3.65 24.81 -6.13
CA PRO A 189 2.24 25.04 -5.80
C PRO A 189 1.84 26.50 -6.04
N ALA A 190 0.64 26.73 -6.54
CA ALA A 190 0.06 28.07 -6.54
C ALA A 190 -0.15 28.54 -5.08
N ASP A 191 -0.25 29.84 -4.89
CA ASP A 191 -0.48 30.43 -3.58
C ASP A 191 -1.71 29.82 -2.91
N GLN A 192 -1.54 29.34 -1.68
CA GLN A 192 -2.57 28.66 -0.86
C GLN A 192 -3.20 27.42 -1.52
N SER A 193 -2.54 26.82 -2.50
CA SER A 193 -3.03 25.60 -3.11
C SER A 193 -2.98 24.42 -2.12
N ARG A 194 -4.09 23.68 -2.02
CA ARG A 194 -4.15 22.42 -1.27
C ARG A 194 -3.57 21.24 -2.06
N SER A 195 -3.46 21.36 -3.38
CA SER A 195 -2.97 20.26 -4.22
C SER A 195 -1.60 20.58 -4.78
N ILE A 196 -0.78 19.54 -4.92
CA ILE A 196 0.52 19.60 -5.57
C ILE A 196 0.61 18.52 -6.63
N THR A 197 1.23 18.84 -7.78
CA THR A 197 1.46 17.84 -8.84
C THR A 197 2.91 17.39 -8.83
N VAL A 198 3.09 16.08 -8.86
CA VAL A 198 4.39 15.40 -8.97
C VAL A 198 4.38 14.57 -10.25
N TYR A 199 5.37 14.76 -11.10
CA TYR A 199 5.63 13.86 -12.22
C TYR A 199 6.82 12.99 -11.88
N ALA A 200 6.81 11.73 -12.36
CA ALA A 200 7.89 10.78 -12.11
C ALA A 200 8.25 9.97 -13.36
N ALA A 201 9.55 9.80 -13.58
CA ALA A 201 10.08 8.87 -14.57
C ALA A 201 10.36 7.52 -13.91
N LEU A 202 9.72 6.46 -14.40
CA LEU A 202 9.90 5.10 -13.93
C LEU A 202 10.73 4.30 -14.94
N ASP A 203 11.73 3.57 -14.45
CA ASP A 203 12.64 2.75 -15.26
C ASP A 203 12.82 1.36 -14.66
N SER A 204 12.92 0.38 -15.54
CA SER A 204 13.32 -1.00 -15.20
C SER A 204 13.83 -1.75 -16.43
N ALA A 205 14.28 -2.99 -16.26
CA ALA A 205 14.78 -3.80 -17.37
C ALA A 205 13.71 -4.06 -18.44
N SER A 206 12.44 -4.24 -18.05
CA SER A 206 11.35 -4.62 -18.95
C SER A 206 10.55 -3.45 -19.49
N LEU A 207 10.58 -2.28 -18.83
CA LEU A 207 9.72 -1.16 -19.24
C LEU A 207 10.21 0.20 -18.73
N THR A 208 9.56 1.25 -19.25
CA THR A 208 9.62 2.61 -18.72
C THR A 208 8.21 3.13 -18.46
N GLY A 209 8.08 4.17 -17.63
CA GLY A 209 6.81 4.79 -17.34
C GLY A 209 6.91 6.30 -17.10
N ALA A 210 5.93 7.04 -17.59
CA ALA A 210 5.68 8.43 -17.25
C ALA A 210 4.49 8.50 -16.29
N TYR A 211 4.71 9.04 -15.10
CA TYR A 211 3.70 9.17 -14.07
C TYR A 211 3.35 10.64 -13.83
N ARG A 212 2.07 10.92 -13.64
CA ARG A 212 1.55 12.17 -13.12
C ARG A 212 0.72 11.84 -11.90
N MET A 213 1.03 12.47 -10.76
CA MET A 213 0.35 12.31 -9.48
C MET A 213 -0.12 13.67 -9.00
N VAL A 214 -1.44 13.84 -8.80
CA VAL A 214 -2.01 15.04 -8.17
C VAL A 214 -2.37 14.67 -6.73
N ILE A 215 -1.66 15.25 -5.78
CA ILE A 215 -1.74 14.93 -4.36
C ILE A 215 -2.53 16.03 -3.66
N THR A 216 -3.59 15.65 -2.97
CA THR A 216 -4.45 16.56 -2.21
C THR A 216 -4.55 16.07 -0.77
N PRO A 217 -3.83 16.69 0.18
CA PRO A 217 -3.90 16.37 1.60
C PRO A 217 -5.29 16.66 2.20
N GLY A 218 -5.70 15.86 3.18
CA GLY A 218 -6.96 16.05 3.89
C GLY A 218 -7.17 15.02 5.00
N VAL A 219 -8.42 14.91 5.47
CA VAL A 219 -8.82 13.79 6.36
C VAL A 219 -8.41 12.47 5.72
N GLU A 220 -8.68 12.36 4.43
CA GLU A 220 -8.09 11.37 3.53
C GLU A 220 -7.17 12.12 2.56
N THR A 221 -5.94 11.68 2.42
CA THR A 221 -5.08 12.17 1.34
C THR A 221 -5.44 11.46 0.06
N VAL A 222 -5.83 12.23 -0.95
CA VAL A 222 -6.23 11.74 -2.27
C VAL A 222 -5.09 11.95 -3.25
N ILE A 223 -4.77 10.90 -4.03
CA ILE A 223 -3.75 10.94 -5.07
C ILE A 223 -4.36 10.46 -6.38
N ASP A 224 -4.56 11.38 -7.34
CA ASP A 224 -4.96 11.03 -8.70
C ASP A 224 -3.72 10.70 -9.53
N VAL A 225 -3.63 9.46 -10.01
CA VAL A 225 -2.48 8.93 -10.74
C VAL A 225 -2.85 8.69 -12.20
N THR A 226 -1.98 9.13 -13.12
CA THR A 226 -1.98 8.68 -14.51
C THR A 226 -0.61 8.08 -14.81
N ALA A 227 -0.57 6.85 -15.26
CA ALA A 227 0.64 6.11 -15.61
C ALA A 227 0.61 5.72 -17.09
N ARG A 228 1.58 6.21 -17.87
CA ARG A 228 1.82 5.85 -19.28
C ARG A 228 3.03 4.94 -19.34
N LEU A 229 2.84 3.68 -19.71
CA LEU A 229 3.82 2.61 -19.66
C LEU A 229 4.28 2.23 -21.08
N PHE A 230 5.58 2.00 -21.25
CA PHE A 230 6.19 1.63 -22.53
C PHE A 230 7.08 0.41 -22.33
N PHE A 231 6.80 -0.68 -23.01
CA PHE A 231 7.39 -1.99 -22.74
C PHE A 231 8.57 -2.29 -23.67
N ARG A 232 9.73 -2.55 -23.07
CA ARG A 232 10.94 -3.03 -23.78
C ARG A 232 10.82 -4.51 -24.13
N ASN A 233 10.27 -5.28 -23.20
CA ASN A 233 10.16 -6.72 -23.28
C ASN A 233 8.73 -7.15 -22.94
N GLU A 234 8.42 -8.40 -23.23
CA GLU A 234 7.22 -9.05 -22.72
C GLU A 234 7.26 -9.10 -21.18
N VAL A 235 6.13 -8.80 -20.54
CA VAL A 235 5.93 -8.91 -19.09
C VAL A 235 4.88 -9.99 -18.86
N GLN A 236 5.26 -11.05 -18.16
CA GLN A 236 4.38 -12.18 -17.87
C GLN A 236 3.22 -11.76 -16.98
N GLN A 237 3.49 -10.94 -15.96
CA GLN A 237 2.48 -10.44 -15.05
C GLN A 237 2.74 -8.96 -14.71
N LEU A 238 1.88 -8.12 -15.24
CA LEU A 238 1.87 -6.68 -14.97
C LEU A 238 0.92 -6.39 -13.82
N GLY A 239 1.43 -5.84 -12.72
CA GLY A 239 0.63 -5.44 -11.56
C GLY A 239 0.44 -3.92 -11.52
N ILE A 240 -0.81 -3.47 -11.65
CA ILE A 240 -1.22 -2.06 -11.65
C ILE A 240 -1.67 -1.65 -10.25
N ALA A 241 -1.31 -0.43 -9.84
CA ALA A 241 -1.62 0.16 -8.54
C ALA A 241 -1.31 -0.78 -7.36
N PRO A 242 -0.07 -1.29 -7.25
CA PRO A 242 0.27 -2.24 -6.21
C PRO A 242 0.29 -1.56 -4.84
N LEU A 243 -0.32 -2.24 -3.87
CA LEU A 243 -0.30 -1.92 -2.46
C LEU A 243 0.55 -2.96 -1.72
N THR A 244 1.34 -2.52 -0.77
CA THR A 244 2.21 -3.38 0.03
C THR A 244 1.97 -3.11 1.50
N SER A 245 1.82 -4.16 2.31
CA SER A 245 1.49 -4.07 3.72
C SER A 245 2.22 -5.15 4.53
N MET A 246 2.15 -5.04 5.84
CA MET A 246 2.63 -6.03 6.78
C MET A 246 1.46 -6.68 7.53
N PHE A 247 1.48 -8.01 7.63
CA PHE A 247 0.59 -8.79 8.47
C PHE A 247 1.37 -9.92 9.13
N LEU A 248 1.57 -9.84 10.44
CA LEU A 248 2.25 -10.89 11.19
C LEU A 248 1.24 -11.87 11.80
N TYR A 249 0.32 -11.38 12.62
CA TYR A 249 -0.78 -12.17 13.18
C TYR A 249 -1.93 -11.28 13.65
N SER A 250 -3.10 -11.92 13.78
CA SER A 250 -4.31 -11.40 14.41
C SER A 250 -5.06 -12.55 15.10
N ASP A 251 -6.28 -12.31 15.55
CA ASP A 251 -7.17 -13.33 16.13
C ASP A 251 -7.37 -14.58 15.25
N ILE A 252 -7.04 -14.48 13.96
CA ILE A 252 -7.22 -15.58 13.01
C ILE A 252 -6.08 -16.61 13.08
N ASN A 253 -4.87 -16.20 13.49
CA ASN A 253 -3.67 -17.05 13.46
C ASN A 253 -2.69 -16.81 14.62
N ARG A 254 -3.14 -16.22 15.73
CA ARG A 254 -2.32 -15.85 16.88
C ARG A 254 -1.62 -17.05 17.56
N ALA A 255 -2.18 -18.25 17.43
CA ALA A 255 -1.59 -19.45 18.03
C ALA A 255 -0.17 -19.69 17.46
N GLY A 256 0.83 -19.67 18.32
CA GLY A 256 2.25 -19.82 17.94
C GLY A 256 3.10 -18.56 18.09
N TYR A 257 2.49 -17.42 18.41
CA TYR A 257 3.20 -16.18 18.73
C TYR A 257 3.23 -15.95 20.24
N ASP A 258 4.45 -15.84 20.79
CA ASP A 258 4.69 -15.49 22.20
C ASP A 258 4.95 -13.99 22.30
N ASP A 259 3.88 -13.21 22.18
CA ASP A 259 3.89 -11.74 22.15
C ASP A 259 2.76 -11.20 23.04
N PHE A 260 3.02 -10.11 23.78
CA PHE A 260 1.99 -9.50 24.64
C PHE A 260 0.88 -8.83 23.84
N ARG A 261 1.17 -8.37 22.63
CA ARG A 261 0.24 -7.69 21.75
C ARG A 261 -0.82 -8.68 21.24
N PRO A 262 -2.11 -8.32 21.22
CA PRO A 262 -3.14 -9.18 20.64
C PRO A 262 -3.01 -9.38 19.13
N GLN A 263 -2.65 -8.32 18.41
CA GLN A 263 -2.54 -8.29 16.94
C GLN A 263 -1.33 -7.45 16.51
N VAL A 264 -0.71 -7.79 15.38
CA VAL A 264 0.41 -7.07 14.78
C VAL A 264 0.24 -7.05 13.27
N HIS A 265 -0.27 -5.95 12.73
CA HIS A 265 -0.47 -5.76 11.29
C HIS A 265 -0.76 -4.30 10.92
N ASP A 266 -0.43 -3.92 9.68
CA ASP A 266 -0.72 -2.61 9.09
C ASP A 266 -2.11 -2.55 8.44
N SER A 267 -2.64 -3.70 8.06
CA SER A 267 -3.99 -3.87 7.52
C SER A 267 -4.52 -5.25 7.88
N ASP A 268 -5.82 -5.35 8.12
CA ASP A 268 -6.46 -6.60 8.52
C ASP A 268 -7.14 -7.34 7.37
N GLY A 269 -7.38 -6.68 6.23
CA GLY A 269 -8.04 -7.35 5.12
C GLY A 269 -7.91 -6.66 3.76
N LEU A 270 -8.11 -7.44 2.70
CA LEU A 270 -8.35 -6.96 1.35
C LEU A 270 -9.86 -6.78 1.13
N ARG A 271 -10.27 -5.58 0.77
CA ARG A 271 -11.63 -5.23 0.35
C ARG A 271 -11.67 -5.10 -1.16
N ILE A 272 -12.68 -5.67 -1.81
CA ILE A 272 -12.94 -5.51 -3.24
C ILE A 272 -14.40 -5.15 -3.44
N VAL A 273 -14.67 -4.06 -4.15
CA VAL A 273 -16.02 -3.68 -4.60
C VAL A 273 -16.15 -4.05 -6.08
N ARG A 274 -17.09 -4.93 -6.37
CA ARG A 274 -17.35 -5.42 -7.71
C ARG A 274 -18.24 -4.46 -8.50
N ASP A 275 -18.28 -4.62 -9.81
CA ASP A 275 -19.14 -3.87 -10.73
C ASP A 275 -20.64 -4.05 -10.45
N ASP A 276 -21.06 -5.23 -9.95
CA ASP A 276 -22.42 -5.51 -9.52
C ASP A 276 -22.78 -4.93 -8.13
N GLY A 277 -21.83 -4.27 -7.48
CA GLY A 277 -21.96 -3.69 -6.14
C GLY A 277 -21.76 -4.70 -5.01
N ASP A 278 -21.44 -5.96 -5.27
CA ASP A 278 -21.04 -6.90 -4.25
C ASP A 278 -19.68 -6.48 -3.63
N VAL A 279 -19.57 -6.67 -2.32
CA VAL A 279 -18.34 -6.38 -1.58
C VAL A 279 -17.75 -7.69 -1.08
N LEU A 280 -16.50 -7.95 -1.46
CA LEU A 280 -15.71 -9.06 -0.96
C LEU A 280 -14.81 -8.57 0.15
N TRP A 281 -14.75 -9.32 1.24
CA TRP A 281 -13.85 -9.11 2.36
C TRP A 281 -12.99 -10.34 2.58
N ARG A 282 -11.68 -10.17 2.39
CA ARG A 282 -10.69 -11.24 2.55
C ARG A 282 -9.73 -10.85 3.68
N PRO A 283 -9.95 -11.35 4.93
CA PRO A 283 -8.98 -11.18 6.00
C PRO A 283 -7.60 -11.65 5.58
N LEU A 284 -6.57 -10.89 5.93
CA LEU A 284 -5.18 -11.27 5.64
C LEU A 284 -4.73 -12.43 6.53
N ASN A 285 -3.66 -13.08 6.10
CA ASN A 285 -3.03 -14.17 6.82
C ASN A 285 -1.50 -14.11 6.62
N ASN A 286 -0.77 -14.73 7.53
CA ASN A 286 0.64 -15.04 7.40
C ASN A 286 0.79 -16.56 7.26
N PRO A 287 0.78 -17.09 6.04
CA PRO A 287 0.78 -18.54 5.80
C PRO A 287 2.19 -19.11 5.99
N GLN A 288 2.31 -20.42 6.20
CA GLN A 288 3.61 -21.10 6.32
C GLN A 288 4.38 -21.23 5.00
N ARG A 289 3.70 -21.03 3.87
CA ARG A 289 4.27 -21.03 2.51
C ARG A 289 3.61 -19.93 1.69
N LEU A 290 4.32 -19.46 0.66
CA LEU A 290 3.80 -18.45 -0.25
C LEU A 290 2.39 -18.84 -0.73
N ALA A 291 1.44 -17.95 -0.50
CA ALA A 291 0.05 -18.09 -0.91
C ALA A 291 -0.35 -16.97 -1.87
N SER A 292 -1.28 -17.27 -2.75
CA SER A 292 -1.87 -16.28 -3.65
C SER A 292 -3.36 -16.54 -3.82
N SER A 293 -4.15 -15.48 -3.71
CA SER A 293 -5.57 -15.46 -4.02
C SER A 293 -5.83 -14.63 -5.28
N TYR A 294 -6.76 -15.07 -6.11
CA TYR A 294 -7.07 -14.45 -7.41
C TYR A 294 -8.56 -14.15 -7.49
N PHE A 295 -8.93 -12.89 -7.66
CA PHE A 295 -10.31 -12.43 -7.76
C PHE A 295 -10.55 -11.86 -9.15
N THR A 296 -11.07 -12.71 -10.06
CA THR A 296 -11.34 -12.32 -11.46
C THR A 296 -12.61 -11.48 -11.54
N LEU A 297 -12.50 -10.34 -12.20
CA LEU A 297 -13.56 -9.33 -12.33
C LEU A 297 -13.63 -8.82 -13.76
N THR A 298 -14.79 -8.34 -14.17
CA THR A 298 -14.94 -7.59 -15.43
C THR A 298 -14.23 -6.25 -15.32
N GLN A 299 -14.45 -5.57 -14.20
CA GLN A 299 -13.74 -4.36 -13.77
C GLN A 299 -14.01 -4.17 -12.28
N PRO A 300 -13.02 -3.86 -11.42
CA PRO A 300 -13.29 -3.48 -10.05
C PRO A 300 -13.84 -2.06 -10.00
N GLN A 301 -14.83 -1.80 -9.14
CA GLN A 301 -15.16 -0.42 -8.75
C GLN A 301 -14.05 0.14 -7.86
N SER A 302 -13.59 -0.68 -6.90
CA SER A 302 -12.41 -0.39 -6.10
C SER A 302 -11.82 -1.67 -5.51
N PHE A 303 -10.56 -1.59 -5.09
CA PHE A 303 -9.93 -2.59 -4.22
C PHE A 303 -8.94 -1.91 -3.28
N GLY A 304 -8.68 -2.50 -2.11
CA GLY A 304 -7.76 -1.88 -1.17
C GLY A 304 -7.38 -2.76 -0.01
N LEU A 305 -6.26 -2.44 0.61
CA LEU A 305 -5.84 -3.00 1.88
C LEU A 305 -6.36 -2.09 3.00
N VAL A 306 -7.12 -2.65 3.92
CA VAL A 306 -7.93 -1.90 4.87
C VAL A 306 -7.60 -2.32 6.30
N GLN A 307 -7.43 -1.33 7.17
CA GLN A 307 -7.36 -1.49 8.62
C GLN A 307 -8.73 -1.12 9.20
N ARG A 308 -9.52 -2.11 9.61
CA ARG A 308 -10.87 -1.90 10.17
C ARG A 308 -10.86 -1.77 11.68
N ASP A 309 -9.99 -2.56 12.33
CA ASP A 309 -9.80 -2.50 13.77
C ASP A 309 -8.95 -1.29 14.13
N ARG A 310 -9.52 -0.37 14.89
CA ARG A 310 -8.91 0.90 15.28
C ARG A 310 -8.93 1.12 16.78
N ASP A 311 -9.09 0.01 17.51
CA ASP A 311 -9.07 0.05 18.97
C ASP A 311 -7.63 -0.21 19.46
N PHE A 312 -7.09 0.68 20.26
CA PHE A 312 -5.78 0.50 20.89
C PHE A 312 -5.68 -0.82 21.65
N ASP A 313 -6.78 -1.24 22.32
CA ASP A 313 -6.81 -2.50 23.07
C ASP A 313 -6.58 -3.74 22.19
N SER A 314 -6.83 -3.65 20.91
CA SER A 314 -6.57 -4.72 19.94
C SER A 314 -5.08 -4.89 19.61
N TYR A 315 -4.25 -3.88 19.88
CA TYR A 315 -2.80 -3.88 19.54
C TYR A 315 -1.90 -3.76 20.76
N GLN A 316 -2.23 -2.86 21.70
CA GLN A 316 -1.45 -2.60 22.93
C GLN A 316 -0.02 -2.12 22.64
N ASP A 317 0.24 -1.50 21.50
CA ASP A 317 1.56 -1.05 21.06
C ASP A 317 1.61 0.47 20.92
N ALA A 318 2.17 1.14 21.95
CA ALA A 318 2.25 2.60 22.00
C ALA A 318 3.41 3.20 21.16
N GLU A 319 4.24 2.36 20.53
CA GLU A 319 5.33 2.83 19.66
C GLU A 319 4.96 2.67 18.18
N ALA A 320 4.32 1.56 17.81
CA ALA A 320 3.97 1.25 16.43
C ALA A 320 2.66 1.89 15.97
N ASP A 321 1.77 2.31 16.90
CA ASP A 321 0.49 2.96 16.63
C ASP A 321 -0.34 2.23 15.55
N TYR A 322 -0.45 0.90 15.63
CA TYR A 322 -1.09 0.08 14.59
C TYR A 322 -2.54 0.49 14.33
N GLU A 323 -3.30 0.89 15.36
CA GLU A 323 -4.68 1.35 15.27
C GLU A 323 -4.82 2.64 14.44
N ARG A 324 -3.71 3.40 14.27
CA ARG A 324 -3.65 4.65 13.51
C ARG A 324 -3.10 4.49 12.11
N ARG A 325 -2.72 3.26 11.70
CA ARG A 325 -2.19 3.02 10.36
C ARG A 325 -3.28 3.16 9.30
N PRO A 326 -3.04 3.83 8.15
CA PRO A 326 -4.07 4.13 7.18
C PRO A 326 -4.54 2.87 6.44
N SER A 327 -5.78 2.91 5.99
CA SER A 327 -6.26 2.09 4.88
C SER A 327 -5.89 2.75 3.55
N VAL A 328 -5.78 1.95 2.49
CA VAL A 328 -5.59 2.48 1.13
C VAL A 328 -6.56 1.81 0.19
N GLU A 329 -7.32 2.61 -0.55
CA GLU A 329 -8.25 2.14 -1.58
C GLU A 329 -7.83 2.67 -2.95
N VAL A 330 -7.85 1.78 -3.94
CA VAL A 330 -7.61 2.06 -5.36
C VAL A 330 -8.95 2.13 -6.07
N GLU A 331 -9.26 3.26 -6.66
CA GLU A 331 -10.44 3.49 -7.50
C GLU A 331 -9.99 3.64 -8.96
N PRO A 332 -10.20 2.66 -9.85
CA PRO A 332 -9.92 2.80 -11.27
C PRO A 332 -10.63 3.99 -11.88
N GLN A 333 -9.94 4.73 -12.73
CA GLN A 333 -10.51 5.82 -13.51
C GLN A 333 -10.52 5.44 -14.98
N GLY A 334 -11.71 5.37 -15.56
CA GLY A 334 -11.90 4.84 -16.90
C GLY A 334 -12.02 3.32 -16.96
N ASP A 335 -11.85 2.76 -18.14
CA ASP A 335 -12.00 1.32 -18.38
C ASP A 335 -10.64 0.60 -18.25
N TRP A 336 -10.53 -0.25 -17.24
CA TRP A 336 -9.36 -1.13 -17.03
C TRP A 336 -9.55 -2.51 -17.68
N GLY A 337 -10.75 -2.78 -18.18
CA GLY A 337 -11.12 -4.05 -18.78
C GLY A 337 -11.20 -5.21 -17.78
N ARG A 338 -11.30 -6.42 -18.32
CA ARG A 338 -11.29 -7.65 -17.53
C ARG A 338 -9.90 -7.96 -16.99
N GLY A 339 -9.85 -8.50 -15.80
CA GLY A 339 -8.60 -8.86 -15.13
C GLY A 339 -8.83 -9.48 -13.76
N THR A 340 -7.80 -9.40 -12.92
CA THR A 340 -7.81 -10.08 -11.63
C THR A 340 -7.16 -9.18 -10.57
N VAL A 341 -7.83 -8.95 -9.45
CA VAL A 341 -7.16 -8.49 -8.24
C VAL A 341 -6.41 -9.68 -7.67
N ARG A 342 -5.10 -9.56 -7.53
CA ARG A 342 -4.25 -10.58 -6.94
C ARG A 342 -3.82 -10.16 -5.53
N LEU A 343 -3.93 -11.07 -4.57
CA LEU A 343 -3.36 -10.96 -3.24
C LEU A 343 -2.22 -11.96 -3.12
N VAL A 344 -1.05 -11.52 -2.70
CA VAL A 344 0.11 -12.34 -2.40
C VAL A 344 0.42 -12.22 -0.91
N GLU A 345 0.49 -13.35 -0.22
CA GLU A 345 0.81 -13.47 1.19
C GLU A 345 2.12 -14.27 1.34
N ILE A 346 3.17 -13.62 1.80
CA ILE A 346 4.53 -14.16 1.91
C ILE A 346 4.76 -14.53 3.38
N PRO A 347 5.28 -15.74 3.68
CA PRO A 347 5.63 -16.10 5.06
C PRO A 347 6.61 -15.10 5.67
N SER A 348 6.33 -14.64 6.89
CA SER A 348 7.22 -13.76 7.63
C SER A 348 7.26 -14.10 9.12
N GLU A 349 8.45 -14.02 9.70
CA GLU A 349 8.68 -14.18 11.14
C GLU A 349 8.86 -12.81 11.84
N ARG A 350 8.89 -11.72 11.06
CA ARG A 350 9.23 -10.38 11.58
C ARG A 350 8.27 -9.32 11.03
N GLU A 351 7.83 -8.43 11.91
CA GLU A 351 6.98 -7.28 11.57
C GLU A 351 7.66 -6.22 10.68
N ILE A 352 8.98 -6.21 10.59
CA ILE A 352 9.71 -5.28 9.72
C ILE A 352 9.55 -5.62 8.22
N ASN A 353 9.07 -6.81 7.90
CA ASN A 353 8.94 -7.27 6.52
C ASN A 353 7.55 -6.98 5.98
N ASP A 354 7.46 -6.18 4.94
CA ASP A 354 6.25 -6.05 4.14
C ASP A 354 6.00 -7.40 3.43
N ASN A 355 5.03 -8.18 3.92
CA ASN A 355 4.77 -9.55 3.46
C ASN A 355 3.44 -9.71 2.71
N ILE A 356 2.70 -8.64 2.50
CA ILE A 356 1.42 -8.60 1.79
C ILE A 356 1.56 -7.72 0.57
N VAL A 357 1.11 -8.20 -0.60
CA VAL A 357 1.01 -7.38 -1.82
C VAL A 357 -0.33 -7.61 -2.48
N ALA A 358 -1.04 -6.53 -2.81
CA ALA A 358 -2.29 -6.57 -3.57
C ALA A 358 -2.20 -5.66 -4.79
N TYR A 359 -2.65 -6.13 -5.96
CA TYR A 359 -2.58 -5.37 -7.21
C TYR A 359 -3.54 -5.90 -8.27
N TRP A 360 -3.83 -5.07 -9.27
CA TRP A 360 -4.62 -5.46 -10.44
C TRP A 360 -3.74 -6.05 -11.54
N VAL A 361 -4.14 -7.19 -12.10
CA VAL A 361 -3.51 -7.83 -13.26
C VAL A 361 -4.49 -7.80 -14.42
N PRO A 362 -4.22 -7.04 -15.50
CA PRO A 362 -5.03 -7.07 -16.72
C PRO A 362 -5.05 -8.49 -17.34
N GLU A 363 -6.20 -8.91 -17.87
CA GLU A 363 -6.34 -10.24 -18.50
C GLU A 363 -5.43 -10.41 -19.72
N THR A 364 -5.23 -9.33 -20.47
CA THR A 364 -4.39 -9.35 -21.67
C THR A 364 -2.91 -9.21 -21.31
N PRO A 365 -2.06 -10.19 -21.61
CA PRO A 365 -0.61 -10.08 -21.42
C PRO A 365 -0.03 -8.90 -22.20
N VAL A 366 1.15 -8.48 -21.81
CA VAL A 366 1.84 -7.35 -22.41
C VAL A 366 2.95 -7.84 -23.33
N ALA A 367 2.97 -7.35 -24.58
CA ALA A 367 4.02 -7.64 -25.54
C ALA A 367 5.11 -6.53 -25.58
N ALA A 368 6.31 -6.89 -26.05
CA ALA A 368 7.35 -5.93 -26.32
C ALA A 368 6.91 -4.88 -27.35
N GLY A 369 7.23 -3.62 -27.13
CA GLY A 369 6.86 -2.50 -28.01
C GLY A 369 5.46 -1.94 -27.77
N GLU A 370 4.64 -2.56 -26.89
CA GLU A 370 3.34 -2.00 -26.51
C GLU A 370 3.48 -0.73 -25.68
N ALA A 371 2.37 0.03 -25.65
CA ALA A 371 2.16 1.15 -24.72
C ALA A 371 0.79 0.98 -24.07
N ARG A 372 0.69 1.27 -22.78
CA ARG A 372 -0.57 1.24 -22.02
C ARG A 372 -0.67 2.46 -21.13
N GLU A 373 -1.89 2.94 -20.92
CA GLU A 373 -2.19 4.00 -19.95
C GLU A 373 -3.20 3.48 -18.93
N PHE A 374 -2.93 3.78 -17.65
CA PHE A 374 -3.84 3.51 -16.55
C PHE A 374 -4.00 4.78 -15.73
N SER A 375 -5.25 5.11 -15.41
CA SER A 375 -5.58 6.18 -14.47
C SER A 375 -6.33 5.60 -13.29
N TYR A 376 -6.03 6.09 -12.09
CA TYR A 376 -6.67 5.66 -10.86
C TYR A 376 -6.53 6.71 -9.77
N ARG A 377 -7.39 6.61 -8.78
CA ARG A 377 -7.34 7.38 -7.54
C ARG A 377 -6.91 6.48 -6.40
N LEU A 378 -5.98 6.94 -5.59
CA LEU A 378 -5.68 6.37 -4.29
C LEU A 378 -6.32 7.25 -3.21
N ARG A 379 -7.03 6.62 -2.28
CA ARG A 379 -7.52 7.26 -1.08
C ARG A 379 -6.77 6.68 0.11
N TRP A 380 -6.14 7.56 0.88
CA TRP A 380 -5.27 7.20 1.99
C TRP A 380 -5.80 7.80 3.28
N GLY A 381 -6.21 6.98 4.25
CA GLY A 381 -6.80 7.46 5.48
C GLY A 381 -7.47 6.35 6.29
N ASP A 382 -8.29 6.73 7.25
CA ASP A 382 -9.03 5.75 8.05
C ASP A 382 -10.05 4.96 7.21
N LEU A 383 -10.59 5.58 6.17
CA LEU A 383 -11.56 5.00 5.24
C LEU A 383 -12.63 4.18 5.99
N PRO A 384 -13.47 4.81 6.81
CA PRO A 384 -14.46 4.12 7.60
C PRO A 384 -15.36 3.28 6.68
N VAL A 385 -15.63 2.05 7.09
CA VAL A 385 -16.50 1.17 6.33
C VAL A 385 -17.86 1.85 6.17
N ALA A 386 -18.25 2.12 4.93
CA ALA A 386 -19.55 2.69 4.64
C ALA A 386 -20.63 1.68 5.08
N ARG A 387 -21.24 1.93 6.24
CA ARG A 387 -22.38 1.16 6.71
C ARG A 387 -23.59 1.57 5.87
N THR A 388 -24.03 0.69 5.00
CA THR A 388 -25.28 0.89 4.26
C THR A 388 -26.45 0.43 5.11
N GLU A 389 -27.64 0.96 4.85
CA GLU A 389 -28.85 0.49 5.52
C GLU A 389 -29.24 -0.95 5.13
N GLU A 390 -28.61 -1.51 4.13
CA GLU A 390 -29.00 -2.78 3.54
C GLU A 390 -28.05 -3.93 3.89
N ARG A 391 -26.73 -3.69 3.92
CA ARG A 391 -25.72 -4.74 4.06
C ARG A 391 -24.91 -4.62 5.34
N ALA A 392 -24.79 -5.73 6.05
CA ALA A 392 -23.87 -5.88 7.16
C ALA A 392 -22.42 -6.04 6.66
N VAL A 393 -21.47 -5.62 7.48
CA VAL A 393 -20.03 -5.77 7.24
C VAL A 393 -19.42 -6.79 8.19
N VAL A 394 -18.36 -7.44 7.77
CA VAL A 394 -17.56 -8.30 8.64
C VAL A 394 -16.74 -7.40 9.58
N VAL A 395 -16.98 -7.51 10.88
CA VAL A 395 -16.28 -6.71 11.90
C VAL A 395 -15.18 -7.49 12.62
N ALA A 396 -15.24 -8.83 12.62
CA ALA A 396 -14.18 -9.66 13.19
C ALA A 396 -14.15 -11.04 12.51
N THR A 397 -12.94 -11.59 12.44
CA THR A 397 -12.70 -12.98 12.06
C THR A 397 -11.71 -13.59 13.04
N ARG A 398 -12.08 -14.72 13.66
CA ARG A 398 -11.22 -15.45 14.61
C ARG A 398 -11.01 -16.88 14.14
N GLY A 399 -9.82 -17.42 14.42
CA GLY A 399 -9.47 -18.79 14.09
C GLY A 399 -8.98 -19.58 15.29
N GLY A 400 -9.27 -20.87 15.31
CA GLY A 400 -8.85 -21.77 16.40
C GLY A 400 -8.93 -23.24 16.01
N VAL A 401 -8.65 -24.14 16.98
CA VAL A 401 -8.86 -25.59 16.84
C VAL A 401 -10.35 -25.84 16.76
N GLY A 402 -10.78 -26.72 15.86
CA GLY A 402 -12.18 -27.17 15.74
C GLY A 402 -12.65 -28.02 16.88
N GLY A 403 -13.94 -28.39 16.86
CA GLY A 403 -14.58 -29.20 17.88
C GLY A 403 -15.37 -28.40 18.92
N ALA A 404 -15.94 -29.07 19.91
CA ALA A 404 -16.74 -28.50 20.97
C ALA A 404 -16.06 -28.67 22.32
N SER A 405 -16.18 -27.62 23.17
CA SER A 405 -15.62 -27.66 24.53
C SER A 405 -16.13 -28.87 25.34
N GLY A 406 -15.20 -29.61 25.94
CA GLY A 406 -15.50 -30.80 26.74
C GLY A 406 -15.71 -32.09 25.93
N LEU A 407 -15.64 -32.01 24.61
CA LEU A 407 -15.56 -33.17 23.71
C LEU A 407 -14.11 -33.32 23.20
N ILE A 408 -13.85 -34.49 22.57
CA ILE A 408 -12.51 -34.76 22.00
C ILE A 408 -12.15 -33.62 21.05
N GLU A 409 -10.99 -32.99 21.30
CA GLU A 409 -10.40 -32.04 20.37
C GLU A 409 -10.28 -32.70 19.00
N ALA A 410 -10.70 -31.99 17.96
CA ALA A 410 -10.54 -32.44 16.60
C ALA A 410 -9.31 -31.71 16.01
N PRO A 411 -8.07 -32.20 16.25
CA PRO A 411 -6.84 -31.48 15.86
C PRO A 411 -6.72 -31.33 14.35
N ASP A 412 -7.46 -32.13 13.59
CA ASP A 412 -7.49 -32.04 12.12
C ASP A 412 -8.52 -31.07 11.57
N SER A 413 -9.31 -30.42 12.43
CA SER A 413 -10.27 -29.39 12.05
C SER A 413 -9.89 -28.01 12.56
N ARG A 414 -10.31 -26.99 11.81
CA ARG A 414 -10.13 -25.56 12.16
C ARG A 414 -11.48 -24.90 12.31
N LYS A 415 -11.62 -24.13 13.37
CA LYS A 415 -12.79 -23.30 13.63
C LYS A 415 -12.56 -21.90 13.11
N PHE A 416 -13.54 -21.35 12.38
CA PHE A 416 -13.63 -19.95 12.03
C PHE A 416 -14.87 -19.35 12.69
N VAL A 417 -14.70 -18.19 13.30
CA VAL A 417 -15.78 -17.40 13.92
C VAL A 417 -15.80 -16.04 13.26
N ILE A 418 -16.89 -15.74 12.54
CA ILE A 418 -17.04 -14.55 11.71
C ILE A 418 -18.20 -13.72 12.26
N ASP A 419 -17.95 -12.48 12.63
CA ASP A 419 -18.95 -11.56 13.15
C ASP A 419 -19.36 -10.55 12.09
N PHE A 420 -20.66 -10.48 11.82
CA PHE A 420 -21.28 -9.53 10.90
C PHE A 420 -22.11 -8.51 11.68
N GLN A 421 -22.03 -7.22 11.31
CA GLN A 421 -22.73 -6.14 11.99
C GLN A 421 -23.28 -5.12 10.99
N GLY A 422 -24.43 -4.54 11.32
CA GLY A 422 -25.03 -3.45 10.54
C GLY A 422 -26.07 -3.91 9.53
N GLY A 423 -26.51 -2.96 8.69
CA GLY A 423 -27.49 -3.21 7.65
C GLY A 423 -28.84 -3.67 8.16
N MET A 424 -29.48 -4.54 7.39
CA MET A 424 -30.75 -5.16 7.80
C MET A 424 -30.60 -6.09 8.99
N LEU A 425 -29.42 -6.69 9.20
CA LEU A 425 -29.16 -7.67 10.26
C LEU A 425 -29.38 -7.06 11.67
N ASP A 426 -29.16 -5.76 11.84
CA ASP A 426 -29.43 -5.10 13.13
C ASP A 426 -30.93 -5.08 13.49
N ARG A 427 -31.81 -5.13 12.49
CA ARG A 427 -33.25 -4.96 12.62
C ARG A 427 -34.04 -6.26 12.72
N VAL A 428 -33.42 -7.41 12.35
CA VAL A 428 -34.08 -8.72 12.35
C VAL A 428 -33.89 -9.45 13.68
N GLY A 429 -34.89 -10.25 14.05
CA GLY A 429 -34.88 -11.07 15.28
C GLY A 429 -33.93 -12.26 15.18
N ALA A 430 -33.49 -12.77 16.33
CA ALA A 430 -32.60 -13.95 16.38
C ALA A 430 -33.26 -15.25 15.88
N ASP A 431 -34.58 -15.26 15.90
CA ASP A 431 -35.46 -16.37 15.51
C ASP A 431 -36.10 -16.20 14.13
N ASP A 432 -35.60 -15.24 13.34
CA ASP A 432 -36.11 -15.00 11.99
C ASP A 432 -35.64 -16.11 11.04
N GLU A 433 -36.60 -16.97 10.63
CA GLU A 433 -36.36 -18.15 9.79
C GLU A 433 -35.93 -17.81 8.33
N GLU A 434 -36.09 -16.57 7.91
CA GLU A 434 -35.65 -16.12 6.57
C GLU A 434 -34.14 -15.82 6.51
N ILE A 435 -33.47 -15.79 7.67
CA ILE A 435 -32.03 -15.48 7.76
C ILE A 435 -31.22 -16.76 7.76
N GLU A 436 -30.39 -16.93 6.75
CA GLU A 436 -29.57 -18.14 6.57
C GLU A 436 -28.11 -17.83 6.20
N PRO A 437 -27.17 -18.69 6.65
CA PRO A 437 -25.80 -18.60 6.18
C PRO A 437 -25.66 -19.32 4.83
N VAL A 438 -25.05 -18.66 3.86
CA VAL A 438 -24.66 -19.25 2.59
C VAL A 438 -23.16 -19.49 2.63
N VAL A 439 -22.73 -20.76 2.65
CA VAL A 439 -21.32 -21.14 2.77
C VAL A 439 -20.93 -22.04 1.60
N THR A 440 -19.78 -21.74 0.98
CA THR A 440 -19.17 -22.61 -0.01
C THR A 440 -17.75 -22.97 0.41
N ILE A 441 -17.33 -24.17 0.10
CA ILE A 441 -16.01 -24.70 0.42
C ILE A 441 -15.45 -25.49 -0.77
N SER A 442 -14.13 -25.42 -0.93
CA SER A 442 -13.36 -26.26 -1.84
C SER A 442 -12.09 -26.73 -1.13
N GLY A 443 -11.66 -27.95 -1.37
CA GLY A 443 -10.45 -28.52 -0.77
C GLY A 443 -10.58 -28.97 0.69
N GLY A 444 -11.81 -29.00 1.23
CA GLY A 444 -12.11 -29.44 2.59
C GLY A 444 -13.58 -29.82 2.75
N GLN A 445 -13.98 -30.09 4.00
CA GLN A 445 -15.34 -30.44 4.38
C GLN A 445 -15.82 -29.53 5.52
N LEU A 446 -17.09 -29.11 5.46
CA LEU A 446 -17.77 -28.39 6.54
C LEU A 446 -18.38 -29.40 7.50
N ASP A 447 -17.91 -29.44 8.74
CA ASP A 447 -18.47 -30.32 9.80
C ASP A 447 -19.54 -29.59 10.61
N VAL A 448 -19.39 -28.25 10.77
CA VAL A 448 -20.35 -27.40 11.49
C VAL A 448 -20.56 -26.10 10.74
N VAL A 449 -21.81 -25.70 10.61
CA VAL A 449 -22.23 -24.36 10.17
C VAL A 449 -23.31 -23.89 11.14
N THR A 450 -23.02 -22.86 11.92
CA THR A 450 -24.01 -22.31 12.88
C THR A 450 -24.04 -20.81 12.77
N LEU A 451 -25.24 -20.24 12.56
CA LEU A 451 -25.48 -18.81 12.57
C LEU A 451 -26.32 -18.47 13.81
N SER A 452 -25.90 -17.46 14.56
CA SER A 452 -26.63 -16.98 15.75
C SER A 452 -26.48 -15.49 15.93
N LYS A 453 -27.49 -14.84 16.51
CA LYS A 453 -27.41 -13.44 16.92
C LYS A 453 -26.86 -13.37 18.34
N VAL A 454 -25.74 -12.65 18.53
CA VAL A 454 -25.10 -12.41 19.84
C VAL A 454 -25.53 -11.02 20.29
N ALA A 455 -26.57 -10.97 21.12
CA ALA A 455 -27.23 -9.72 21.51
C ALA A 455 -26.30 -8.76 22.26
N GLU A 456 -25.46 -9.27 23.14
CA GLU A 456 -24.50 -8.50 23.95
C GLU A 456 -23.46 -7.78 23.09
N ALA A 457 -23.08 -8.39 21.96
CA ALA A 457 -22.11 -7.80 21.03
C ALA A 457 -22.77 -7.06 19.86
N GLY A 458 -24.09 -7.17 19.69
CA GLY A 458 -24.81 -6.59 18.57
C GLY A 458 -24.39 -7.13 17.21
N VAL A 459 -24.01 -8.42 17.12
CA VAL A 459 -23.51 -9.05 15.89
C VAL A 459 -24.30 -10.32 15.55
N TRP A 460 -24.27 -10.67 14.27
CA TRP A 460 -24.60 -12.03 13.83
C TRP A 460 -23.30 -12.82 13.66
N ARG A 461 -23.19 -13.92 14.40
CA ARG A 461 -22.01 -14.76 14.45
C ARG A 461 -22.21 -16.03 13.64
N LEU A 462 -21.36 -16.21 12.64
CA LEU A 462 -21.24 -17.44 11.87
C LEU A 462 -20.05 -18.24 12.39
N VAL A 463 -20.29 -19.48 12.76
CA VAL A 463 -19.27 -20.44 13.21
C VAL A 463 -19.16 -21.55 12.19
N LEU A 464 -17.94 -21.79 11.71
CA LEU A 464 -17.62 -22.88 10.78
C LEU A 464 -16.56 -23.78 11.42
N ASP A 465 -16.82 -25.09 11.46
CA ASP A 465 -15.76 -26.09 11.68
C ASP A 465 -15.43 -26.76 10.35
N VAL A 466 -14.14 -26.75 10.00
CA VAL A 466 -13.63 -27.15 8.68
C VAL A 466 -12.58 -28.24 8.87
N ALA A 467 -12.84 -29.41 8.31
CA ALA A 467 -11.87 -30.51 8.23
C ALA A 467 -11.19 -30.54 6.85
N SER A 468 -9.93 -30.96 6.82
CA SER A 468 -9.17 -31.10 5.57
C SER A 468 -7.97 -32.02 5.80
N GLU A 469 -7.41 -32.55 4.73
CA GLU A 469 -6.18 -33.35 4.76
C GLU A 469 -4.93 -32.44 4.92
N PRO A 470 -3.86 -32.91 5.57
CA PRO A 470 -2.60 -32.18 5.63
C PRO A 470 -2.08 -31.80 4.24
N GLY A 471 -1.53 -30.59 4.11
CA GLY A 471 -1.02 -30.04 2.84
C GLY A 471 -2.09 -29.47 1.90
N SER A 472 -3.37 -29.58 2.23
CA SER A 472 -4.47 -29.05 1.41
C SER A 472 -4.52 -27.52 1.42
N VAL A 473 -5.06 -26.98 0.33
CA VAL A 473 -5.50 -25.58 0.25
C VAL A 473 -7.03 -25.57 0.29
N VAL A 474 -7.59 -24.97 1.32
CA VAL A 474 -9.04 -24.86 1.50
C VAL A 474 -9.46 -23.44 1.17
N GLU A 475 -10.39 -23.30 0.23
CA GLU A 475 -11.02 -22.03 -0.12
C GLU A 475 -12.42 -21.97 0.50
N LEU A 476 -12.69 -20.90 1.21
CA LEU A 476 -13.95 -20.66 1.91
C LEU A 476 -14.59 -19.36 1.41
N SER A 477 -15.91 -19.38 1.23
CA SER A 477 -16.72 -18.20 1.01
C SER A 477 -17.98 -18.28 1.86
N ALA A 478 -18.33 -17.19 2.55
CA ALA A 478 -19.53 -17.14 3.37
C ALA A 478 -20.18 -15.75 3.34
N HIS A 479 -21.51 -15.72 3.35
CA HIS A 479 -22.28 -14.51 3.56
C HIS A 479 -23.62 -14.87 4.26
N ILE A 480 -24.29 -13.85 4.77
CA ILE A 480 -25.65 -14.00 5.30
C ILE A 480 -26.63 -13.57 4.22
N ALA A 481 -27.61 -14.41 3.94
CA ALA A 481 -28.71 -14.16 3.04
C ALA A 481 -30.05 -14.09 3.81
N GLY A 482 -31.04 -13.52 3.18
CA GLY A 482 -32.41 -13.47 3.68
C GLY A 482 -33.30 -12.69 2.72
N TYR A 483 -34.59 -12.99 2.73
CA TYR A 483 -35.59 -12.31 1.89
C TYR A 483 -35.20 -12.28 0.39
N GLY A 484 -34.57 -13.36 -0.09
CA GLY A 484 -34.15 -13.54 -1.48
C GLY A 484 -32.97 -12.71 -1.92
N ARG A 485 -32.18 -12.14 -1.00
CA ARG A 485 -31.00 -11.32 -1.30
C ARG A 485 -29.86 -11.52 -0.31
N LYS A 486 -28.65 -11.06 -0.69
CA LYS A 486 -27.52 -10.96 0.22
C LYS A 486 -27.73 -9.82 1.21
N LEU A 487 -27.52 -10.09 2.49
CA LEU A 487 -27.63 -9.14 3.60
C LEU A 487 -26.29 -8.72 4.18
N SER A 488 -25.19 -9.34 3.75
CA SER A 488 -23.85 -9.00 4.23
C SER A 488 -22.83 -8.90 3.09
N GLU A 489 -21.63 -8.41 3.42
CA GLU A 489 -20.43 -8.64 2.61
C GLU A 489 -20.19 -10.14 2.44
N VAL A 490 -19.44 -10.50 1.41
CA VAL A 490 -18.97 -11.88 1.20
C VAL A 490 -17.61 -12.02 1.86
N TRP A 491 -17.56 -12.76 2.96
CA TRP A 491 -16.33 -13.15 3.62
C TRP A 491 -15.66 -14.27 2.81
N LEU A 492 -14.34 -14.12 2.57
CA LEU A 492 -13.52 -15.08 1.83
C LEU A 492 -12.29 -15.45 2.68
N PHE A 493 -11.86 -16.69 2.63
CA PHE A 493 -10.61 -17.10 3.27
C PHE A 493 -9.95 -18.27 2.56
N GLN A 494 -8.63 -18.23 2.49
CA GLN A 494 -7.81 -19.35 2.05
C GLN A 494 -7.06 -19.91 3.27
N TRP A 495 -7.33 -21.17 3.60
CA TRP A 495 -6.61 -21.87 4.64
C TRP A 495 -5.65 -22.89 4.04
N VAL A 496 -4.36 -22.64 4.19
CA VAL A 496 -3.30 -23.57 3.81
C VAL A 496 -3.02 -24.42 5.03
N LYS A 497 -3.51 -25.66 5.03
CA LYS A 497 -3.27 -26.59 6.15
C LYS A 497 -1.81 -27.04 6.13
N PRO A 498 -1.11 -26.98 7.29
CA PRO A 498 0.27 -27.45 7.44
C PRO A 498 0.46 -28.91 7.09
#